data_5f2057428b10b5fe5b48235303f73c18
#
_entry.id   5f2057428b10b5fe5b48235303f73c18
#
_cell.length_a   1.000
_cell.length_b   1.000
_cell.length_c   1.000
_cell.angle_alpha   90.00
_cell.angle_beta   90.00
_cell.angle_gamma   90.00
#
_symmetry.space_group_name_H-M   'P 1'
#
loop_
_entity.id
_entity.type
_entity.pdbx_description
1 polymer ?
#
loop_
_entity_poly.entity_id
_entity_poly.type
_entity_poly.pdbx_seq_one_letter_code
_entity_poly.pdbx_strand_id
1 'polypeptide(L)'
;MTTNIHYLIAGMAVLLVVIWQYSRQRQMDDRNSRMFRRLLSVVSLDVAAELVSTGFILYAPYSFNVCRMLSNTVFYLFQALLPLLLLYYVCTLCTSRVIAPSAVLRMGIPTIALVCIILTNPFTEMLFYFDGTGYRHGPWYLLLYVSALLHIAGAAIFVAVHRASVSRRNLASLFAVFALAALGIAAQAVNPEVLTTGFGLSLSILAMYLTINNPCACMDSLTGLNDKQYLLRRMDELTDAHKAFHIITVYAYQLDHMNKIAGMRGGDEFLRRAAERMQEIAGRNVFRVTGRRFLLLTFSLREYETCLTRLRQLFHTQPDDAQSAPTPVILCGVVNAEKLGTSGLVLDYAEYLESLVS
;
A
#
# COMPACT_ATOMS: atom_id res chain seq x y z
N MET A 1 36.81 15.76 3.85
CA MET A 1 35.72 14.99 3.18
C MET A 1 34.54 15.93 3.03
N THR A 2 34.17 16.31 1.80
CA THR A 2 32.98 17.12 1.53
C THR A 2 31.82 16.17 1.21
N THR A 3 31.24 15.59 2.26
CA THR A 3 30.06 14.72 2.06
C THR A 3 28.91 15.55 1.46
N ASN A 4 28.43 15.12 0.31
CA ASN A 4 27.38 15.84 -0.41
C ASN A 4 26.00 15.43 0.15
N ILE A 5 25.41 16.29 0.99
CA ILE A 5 24.09 16.07 1.63
C ILE A 5 22.90 16.51 0.78
N HIS A 6 23.14 17.11 -0.41
CA HIS A 6 22.04 17.68 -1.22
C HIS A 6 21.07 16.62 -1.70
N TYR A 7 21.55 15.43 -2.08
CA TYR A 7 20.68 14.32 -2.47
C TYR A 7 19.80 13.82 -1.30
N LEU A 8 20.37 13.81 -0.09
CA LEU A 8 19.65 13.39 1.10
C LEU A 8 18.53 14.37 1.45
N ILE A 9 18.80 15.68 1.37
CA ILE A 9 17.77 16.72 1.56
C ILE A 9 16.69 16.61 0.47
N ALA A 10 17.09 16.41 -0.79
CA ALA A 10 16.14 16.20 -1.89
C ALA A 10 15.27 14.95 -1.66
N GLY A 11 15.86 13.85 -1.20
CA GLY A 11 15.13 12.63 -0.83
C GLY A 11 14.11 12.87 0.29
N MET A 12 14.50 13.59 1.33
CA MET A 12 13.58 13.97 2.41
C MET A 12 12.42 14.83 1.90
N ALA A 13 12.70 15.82 1.03
CA ALA A 13 11.65 16.64 0.44
C ALA A 13 10.64 15.80 -0.37
N VAL A 14 11.13 14.84 -1.18
CA VAL A 14 10.27 13.89 -1.90
C VAL A 14 9.39 13.08 -0.94
N LEU A 15 9.96 12.54 0.14
CA LEU A 15 9.20 11.77 1.13
C LEU A 15 8.14 12.61 1.83
N LEU A 16 8.45 13.86 2.19
CA LEU A 16 7.49 14.78 2.81
C LEU A 16 6.30 15.04 1.88
N VAL A 17 6.54 15.22 0.57
CA VAL A 17 5.47 15.36 -0.42
C VAL A 17 4.62 14.08 -0.50
N VAL A 18 5.26 12.90 -0.53
CA VAL A 18 4.53 11.62 -0.55
C VAL A 18 3.70 11.43 0.73
N ILE A 19 4.26 11.71 1.91
CA ILE A 19 3.56 11.63 3.20
C ILE A 19 2.36 12.58 3.21
N TRP A 20 2.57 13.82 2.81
CA TRP A 20 1.51 14.83 2.76
C TRP A 20 0.38 14.42 1.83
N GLN A 21 0.72 13.97 0.61
CA GLN A 21 -0.27 13.51 -0.36
C GLN A 21 -1.00 12.25 0.12
N TYR A 22 -0.25 11.28 0.66
CA TYR A 22 -0.81 10.04 1.19
C TYR A 22 -1.75 10.28 2.39
N SER A 23 -1.42 11.24 3.27
CA SER A 23 -2.25 11.57 4.44
C SER A 23 -3.56 12.26 4.06
N ARG A 24 -3.58 13.01 2.96
CA ARG A 24 -4.78 13.70 2.46
C ARG A 24 -5.73 12.80 1.70
N GLN A 25 -5.22 11.73 1.13
CA GLN A 25 -6.05 10.80 0.35
C GLN A 25 -6.83 9.86 1.25
N ARG A 26 -7.98 9.41 0.74
CA ARG A 26 -8.80 8.40 1.40
C ARG A 26 -8.02 7.09 1.47
N GLN A 27 -7.48 6.77 2.63
CA GLN A 27 -6.68 5.56 2.81
C GLN A 27 -7.54 4.31 2.69
N MET A 28 -7.08 3.37 1.88
CA MET A 28 -7.65 2.03 1.80
C MET A 28 -7.23 1.22 3.04
N ASP A 29 -8.14 0.41 3.58
CA ASP A 29 -7.84 -0.45 4.71
C ASP A 29 -7.61 -1.91 4.26
N ASP A 30 -6.78 -2.06 3.22
CA ASP A 30 -6.30 -3.34 2.74
C ASP A 30 -4.90 -3.65 3.29
N ARG A 31 -4.50 -4.92 3.19
CA ARG A 31 -3.21 -5.41 3.67
C ARG A 31 -2.04 -4.68 2.99
N ASN A 32 -2.14 -4.45 1.69
CA ASN A 32 -1.08 -3.80 0.92
C ASN A 32 -0.89 -2.35 1.34
N SER A 33 -1.96 -1.60 1.56
CA SER A 33 -1.91 -0.21 2.04
C SER A 33 -1.35 -0.11 3.46
N ARG A 34 -1.68 -1.08 4.35
CA ARG A 34 -1.08 -1.15 5.69
C ARG A 34 0.42 -1.41 5.63
N MET A 35 0.87 -2.31 4.74
CA MET A 35 2.30 -2.62 4.56
C MET A 35 3.05 -1.46 3.90
N PHE A 36 2.45 -0.82 2.90
CA PHE A 36 3.04 0.38 2.29
C PHE A 36 3.22 1.51 3.31
N ARG A 37 2.25 1.74 4.18
CA ARG A 37 2.33 2.73 5.26
C ARG A 37 3.51 2.43 6.20
N ARG A 38 3.71 1.17 6.59
CA ARG A 38 4.87 0.76 7.40
C ARG A 38 6.19 1.01 6.64
N LEU A 39 6.25 0.63 5.37
CA LEU A 39 7.43 0.85 4.53
C LEU A 39 7.73 2.35 4.39
N LEU A 40 6.73 3.18 4.09
CA LEU A 40 6.87 4.64 4.02
C LEU A 40 7.40 5.22 5.33
N SER A 41 6.86 4.78 6.49
CA SER A 41 7.33 5.24 7.80
C SER A 41 8.78 4.85 8.06
N VAL A 42 9.17 3.61 7.77
CA VAL A 42 10.54 3.13 8.01
C VAL A 42 11.54 3.81 7.08
N VAL A 43 11.21 3.99 5.79
CA VAL A 43 12.08 4.76 4.85
C VAL A 43 12.22 6.21 5.30
N SER A 44 11.16 6.83 5.80
CA SER A 44 11.24 8.22 6.28
C SER A 44 12.11 8.33 7.53
N LEU A 45 12.04 7.35 8.43
CA LEU A 45 12.91 7.28 9.61
C LEU A 45 14.36 7.00 9.24
N ASP A 46 14.61 6.14 8.25
CA ASP A 46 15.94 5.86 7.72
C ASP A 46 16.62 7.12 7.15
N VAL A 47 15.93 7.82 6.25
CA VAL A 47 16.47 9.06 5.65
C VAL A 47 16.65 10.15 6.72
N ALA A 48 15.76 10.25 7.70
CA ALA A 48 15.92 11.16 8.83
C ALA A 48 17.11 10.78 9.71
N ALA A 49 17.28 9.49 10.01
CA ALA A 49 18.42 8.99 10.78
C ALA A 49 19.75 9.21 10.06
N GLU A 50 19.77 8.99 8.73
CA GLU A 50 20.93 9.30 7.87
C GLU A 50 21.29 10.80 7.93
N LEU A 51 20.28 11.69 7.84
CA LEU A 51 20.48 13.13 7.93
C LEU A 51 21.03 13.56 9.30
N VAL A 52 20.45 13.02 10.38
CA VAL A 52 20.91 13.28 11.75
C VAL A 52 22.34 12.76 11.96
N SER A 53 22.62 11.52 11.55
CA SER A 53 23.96 10.92 11.66
C SER A 53 25.01 11.72 10.89
N THR A 54 24.70 12.08 9.63
CA THR A 54 25.57 12.91 8.81
C THR A 54 25.79 14.29 9.41
N GLY A 55 24.73 14.89 10.00
CA GLY A 55 24.85 16.16 10.73
C GLY A 55 25.79 16.06 11.91
N PHE A 56 25.72 15.00 12.73
CA PHE A 56 26.66 14.76 13.81
C PHE A 56 28.08 14.54 13.30
N ILE A 57 28.25 13.79 12.20
CA ILE A 57 29.59 13.54 11.62
C ILE A 57 30.25 14.83 11.15
N LEU A 58 29.48 15.73 10.49
CA LEU A 58 30.04 16.94 9.86
C LEU A 58 30.21 18.11 10.84
N TYR A 59 29.30 18.30 11.79
CA TYR A 59 29.20 19.54 12.56
C TYR A 59 29.45 19.36 14.07
N ALA A 60 29.31 18.14 14.63
CA ALA A 60 29.44 17.98 16.06
C ALA A 60 30.93 18.00 16.48
N PRO A 61 31.28 18.62 17.63
CA PRO A 61 32.60 18.55 18.22
C PRO A 61 33.01 17.11 18.58
N TYR A 62 34.32 16.86 18.67
CA TYR A 62 34.83 15.52 19.02
C TYR A 62 34.35 14.97 20.38
N SER A 63 34.03 15.86 21.31
CA SER A 63 33.44 15.50 22.60
C SER A 63 32.09 14.75 22.49
N PHE A 64 31.40 14.79 21.31
CA PHE A 64 30.15 14.12 21.04
C PHE A 64 30.31 12.75 20.35
N ASN A 65 31.45 12.08 20.50
CA ASN A 65 31.70 10.77 19.88
C ASN A 65 30.62 9.73 20.17
N VAL A 66 30.09 9.68 21.39
CA VAL A 66 29.00 8.76 21.77
C VAL A 66 27.75 9.05 20.96
N CYS A 67 27.37 10.32 20.75
CA CYS A 67 26.21 10.70 19.92
C CYS A 67 26.44 10.35 18.45
N ARG A 68 27.65 10.55 17.93
CA ARG A 68 28.03 10.12 16.57
C ARG A 68 27.90 8.62 16.40
N MET A 69 28.43 7.84 17.35
CA MET A 69 28.34 6.36 17.33
C MET A 69 26.88 5.91 17.40
N LEU A 70 26.08 6.44 18.32
CA LEU A 70 24.68 6.05 18.48
C LEU A 70 23.83 6.44 17.25
N SER A 71 23.95 7.68 16.74
CA SER A 71 23.18 8.11 15.59
C SER A 71 23.50 7.27 14.35
N ASN A 72 24.77 6.95 14.13
CA ASN A 72 25.18 6.12 13.00
C ASN A 72 24.76 4.66 13.16
N THR A 73 24.78 4.11 14.39
CA THR A 73 24.25 2.77 14.67
C THR A 73 22.76 2.70 14.40
N VAL A 74 21.97 3.70 14.82
CA VAL A 74 20.52 3.78 14.56
C VAL A 74 20.24 3.85 13.06
N PHE A 75 20.98 4.68 12.32
CA PHE A 75 20.88 4.75 10.87
C PHE A 75 21.14 3.38 10.22
N TYR A 76 22.23 2.69 10.57
CA TYR A 76 22.52 1.37 10.02
C TYR A 76 21.50 0.30 10.37
N LEU A 77 20.85 0.38 11.53
CA LEU A 77 19.75 -0.51 11.89
C LEU A 77 18.56 -0.33 10.95
N PHE A 78 18.14 0.90 10.66
CA PHE A 78 17.08 1.15 9.67
C PHE A 78 17.48 0.67 8.30
N GLN A 79 18.69 0.97 7.86
CA GLN A 79 19.22 0.56 6.56
C GLN A 79 19.28 -0.98 6.40
N ALA A 80 19.58 -1.72 7.47
CA ALA A 80 19.56 -3.18 7.46
C ALA A 80 18.14 -3.77 7.39
N LEU A 81 17.15 -3.12 8.01
CA LEU A 81 15.76 -3.59 8.05
C LEU A 81 14.99 -3.31 6.77
N LEU A 82 15.31 -2.22 6.06
CA LEU A 82 14.57 -1.76 4.89
C LEU A 82 14.48 -2.78 3.76
N PRO A 83 15.58 -3.44 3.31
CA PRO A 83 15.51 -4.39 2.21
C PRO A 83 14.64 -5.62 2.53
N LEU A 84 14.67 -6.09 3.79
CA LEU A 84 13.79 -7.15 4.25
C LEU A 84 12.31 -6.71 4.22
N LEU A 85 12.02 -5.48 4.66
CA LEU A 85 10.66 -4.95 4.67
C LEU A 85 10.15 -4.76 3.23
N LEU A 86 11.01 -4.33 2.31
CA LEU A 86 10.68 -4.24 0.88
C LEU A 86 10.39 -5.63 0.29
N LEU A 87 11.23 -6.63 0.56
CA LEU A 87 11.00 -8.02 0.13
C LEU A 87 9.66 -8.53 0.67
N TYR A 88 9.38 -8.33 1.96
CA TYR A 88 8.13 -8.75 2.57
C TYR A 88 6.92 -8.04 1.94
N TYR A 89 7.00 -6.72 1.70
CA TYR A 89 5.96 -5.97 0.99
C TYR A 89 5.70 -6.55 -0.40
N VAL A 90 6.74 -6.82 -1.17
CA VAL A 90 6.64 -7.41 -2.52
C VAL A 90 5.96 -8.78 -2.47
N CYS A 91 6.32 -9.61 -1.50
CA CYS A 91 5.67 -10.91 -1.30
C CYS A 91 4.16 -10.74 -1.01
N THR A 92 3.76 -9.71 -0.25
CA THR A 92 2.34 -9.43 0.00
C THR A 92 1.57 -8.94 -1.21
N LEU A 93 2.26 -8.30 -2.17
CA LEU A 93 1.67 -7.87 -3.44
C LEU A 93 1.44 -9.03 -4.42
N CYS A 94 2.35 -10.01 -4.40
CA CYS A 94 2.31 -11.13 -5.35
C CYS A 94 1.40 -12.28 -4.88
N THR A 95 1.11 -12.39 -3.59
CA THR A 95 0.27 -13.46 -3.02
C THR A 95 -0.75 -12.91 -2.05
N SER A 96 -2.00 -13.35 -2.19
CA SER A 96 -3.06 -13.07 -1.23
C SER A 96 -2.87 -13.85 0.07
N ARG A 97 -2.20 -15.01 0.02
CA ARG A 97 -1.98 -15.87 1.20
C ARG A 97 -1.10 -15.19 2.25
N VAL A 98 -1.40 -15.49 3.50
CA VAL A 98 -0.54 -15.07 4.63
C VAL A 98 0.79 -15.81 4.56
N ILE A 99 1.89 -15.06 4.54
CA ILE A 99 3.23 -15.66 4.51
C ILE A 99 3.49 -16.34 5.87
N ALA A 100 3.86 -17.61 5.83
CA ALA A 100 4.13 -18.38 7.05
C ALA A 100 5.26 -17.72 7.87
N PRO A 101 5.15 -17.65 9.20
CA PRO A 101 6.18 -17.06 10.06
C PRO A 101 7.57 -17.66 9.84
N SER A 102 7.65 -18.97 9.57
CA SER A 102 8.92 -19.66 9.25
C SER A 102 9.55 -19.19 7.94
N ALA A 103 8.75 -18.77 6.95
CA ALA A 103 9.26 -18.20 5.71
C ALA A 103 9.79 -16.77 5.94
N VAL A 104 9.08 -15.97 6.72
CA VAL A 104 9.52 -14.61 7.10
C VAL A 104 10.85 -14.69 7.88
N LEU A 105 10.97 -15.64 8.81
CA LEU A 105 12.21 -15.84 9.58
C LEU A 105 13.38 -16.22 8.65
N ARG A 106 13.16 -17.15 7.71
CA ARG A 106 14.21 -17.55 6.74
C ARG A 106 14.66 -16.38 5.86
N MET A 107 13.73 -15.55 5.38
CA MET A 107 14.04 -14.33 4.63
C MET A 107 14.84 -13.33 5.49
N GLY A 108 14.60 -13.30 6.80
CA GLY A 108 15.24 -12.39 7.75
C GLY A 108 16.64 -12.84 8.23
N ILE A 109 17.09 -14.08 7.95
CA ILE A 109 18.40 -14.56 8.44
C ILE A 109 19.56 -13.61 8.11
N PRO A 110 19.75 -13.14 6.85
CA PRO A 110 20.83 -12.21 6.54
C PRO A 110 20.70 -10.89 7.30
N THR A 111 19.49 -10.38 7.46
CA THR A 111 19.21 -9.16 8.22
C THR A 111 19.51 -9.33 9.70
N ILE A 112 19.13 -10.46 10.31
CA ILE A 112 19.40 -10.74 11.72
C ILE A 112 20.91 -10.80 11.97
N ALA A 113 21.66 -11.49 11.11
CA ALA A 113 23.11 -11.55 11.20
C ALA A 113 23.74 -10.15 11.10
N LEU A 114 23.28 -9.34 10.16
CA LEU A 114 23.74 -7.96 9.98
C LEU A 114 23.39 -7.07 11.18
N VAL A 115 22.19 -7.19 11.75
CA VAL A 115 21.80 -6.47 12.98
C VAL A 115 22.71 -6.83 14.16
N CYS A 116 23.08 -8.11 14.34
CA CYS A 116 24.03 -8.52 15.37
C CYS A 116 25.40 -7.84 15.17
N ILE A 117 25.89 -7.78 13.92
CA ILE A 117 27.16 -7.10 13.60
C ILE A 117 27.06 -5.59 13.87
N ILE A 118 25.92 -4.94 13.53
CA ILE A 118 25.71 -3.51 13.79
C ILE A 118 25.70 -3.24 15.30
N LEU A 119 25.01 -4.05 16.10
CA LEU A 119 24.93 -3.85 17.54
C LEU A 119 26.27 -4.09 18.26
N THR A 120 27.12 -4.97 17.72
CA THR A 120 28.47 -5.21 18.25
C THR A 120 29.52 -4.21 17.71
N ASN A 121 29.17 -3.43 16.69
CA ASN A 121 30.11 -2.51 16.02
C ASN A 121 30.79 -1.50 16.95
N PRO A 122 30.15 -0.94 18.01
CA PRO A 122 30.84 -0.05 18.94
C PRO A 122 32.07 -0.64 19.60
N PHE A 123 32.18 -1.98 19.66
CA PHE A 123 33.30 -2.73 20.25
C PHE A 123 34.23 -3.36 19.20
N THR A 124 33.68 -3.68 18.02
CA THR A 124 34.39 -4.44 16.98
C THR A 124 34.94 -3.58 15.85
N GLU A 125 34.37 -2.37 15.66
CA GLU A 125 34.75 -1.44 14.60
C GLU A 125 34.68 -2.03 13.17
N MET A 126 33.88 -3.09 12.99
CA MET A 126 33.84 -3.85 11.73
C MET A 126 33.15 -3.09 10.59
N LEU A 127 32.11 -2.32 10.90
CA LEU A 127 31.35 -1.60 9.88
C LEU A 127 31.81 -0.14 9.74
N PHE A 128 32.04 0.51 10.85
CA PHE A 128 32.51 1.90 10.90
C PHE A 128 33.18 2.21 12.24
N TYR A 129 34.05 3.21 12.23
CA TYR A 129 34.71 3.74 13.43
C TYR A 129 35.00 5.23 13.28
N PHE A 130 35.31 5.86 14.39
CA PHE A 130 35.72 7.26 14.43
C PHE A 130 37.17 7.35 14.92
N ASP A 131 38.05 7.85 14.05
CA ASP A 131 39.44 8.17 14.43
C ASP A 131 39.62 9.67 14.67
N GLY A 132 40.84 10.09 15.02
CA GLY A 132 41.16 11.52 15.22
C GLY A 132 40.95 12.41 13.98
N THR A 133 40.72 11.81 12.80
CA THR A 133 40.50 12.51 11.52
C THR A 133 39.02 12.51 11.10
N GLY A 134 38.16 11.75 11.78
CA GLY A 134 36.72 11.70 11.52
C GLY A 134 36.16 10.30 11.34
N TYR A 135 35.09 10.21 10.54
CA TYR A 135 34.42 8.96 10.22
C TYR A 135 35.22 8.11 9.22
N ARG A 136 35.31 6.81 9.46
CA ARG A 136 35.94 5.82 8.58
C ARG A 136 35.05 4.60 8.41
N HIS A 137 35.07 4.01 7.23
CA HIS A 137 34.46 2.71 6.97
C HIS A 137 35.33 1.59 7.55
N GLY A 138 34.70 0.64 8.24
CA GLY A 138 35.36 -0.58 8.68
C GLY A 138 35.53 -1.60 7.55
N PRO A 139 36.25 -2.69 7.79
CA PRO A 139 36.56 -3.69 6.75
C PRO A 139 35.33 -4.41 6.18
N TRP A 140 34.24 -4.46 6.94
CA TRP A 140 33.01 -5.18 6.58
C TRP A 140 31.85 -4.26 6.15
N TYR A 141 32.08 -2.97 5.93
CA TYR A 141 31.03 -2.01 5.56
C TYR A 141 30.24 -2.43 4.31
N LEU A 142 30.88 -3.14 3.36
CA LEU A 142 30.24 -3.65 2.14
C LEU A 142 29.12 -4.67 2.42
N LEU A 143 29.08 -5.31 3.60
CA LEU A 143 28.01 -6.26 3.96
C LEU A 143 26.62 -5.61 3.93
N LEU A 144 26.52 -4.32 4.22
CA LEU A 144 25.25 -3.58 4.13
C LEU A 144 24.72 -3.61 2.69
N TYR A 145 25.58 -3.31 1.71
CA TYR A 145 25.19 -3.29 0.30
C TYR A 145 24.92 -4.71 -0.23
N VAL A 146 25.73 -5.67 0.16
CA VAL A 146 25.53 -7.09 -0.22
C VAL A 146 24.21 -7.61 0.33
N SER A 147 23.88 -7.33 1.59
CA SER A 147 22.60 -7.72 2.18
C SER A 147 21.43 -7.06 1.46
N ALA A 148 21.52 -5.77 1.14
CA ALA A 148 20.47 -5.07 0.43
C ALA A 148 20.25 -5.65 -0.99
N LEU A 149 21.32 -5.89 -1.74
CA LEU A 149 21.25 -6.47 -3.08
C LEU A 149 20.70 -7.90 -3.07
N LEU A 150 21.03 -8.72 -2.06
CA LEU A 150 20.45 -10.06 -1.89
C LEU A 150 18.95 -10.03 -1.70
N HIS A 151 18.43 -9.10 -0.88
CA HIS A 151 16.99 -8.96 -0.67
C HIS A 151 16.29 -8.42 -1.92
N ILE A 152 16.89 -7.45 -2.63
CA ILE A 152 16.35 -6.94 -3.90
C ILE A 152 16.32 -8.04 -4.95
N ALA A 153 17.39 -8.83 -5.09
CA ALA A 153 17.42 -9.99 -5.98
C ALA A 153 16.37 -11.03 -5.61
N GLY A 154 16.24 -11.34 -4.31
CA GLY A 154 15.20 -12.24 -3.81
C GLY A 154 13.78 -11.73 -4.14
N ALA A 155 13.53 -10.43 -3.99
CA ALA A 155 12.26 -9.81 -4.36
C ALA A 155 12.01 -9.90 -5.89
N ALA A 156 13.02 -9.63 -6.71
CA ALA A 156 12.92 -9.73 -8.16
C ALA A 156 12.65 -11.17 -8.63
N ILE A 157 13.33 -12.16 -8.05
CA ILE A 157 13.09 -13.58 -8.32
C ILE A 157 11.67 -13.97 -7.91
N PHE A 158 11.23 -13.53 -6.72
CA PHE A 158 9.87 -13.83 -6.24
C PHE A 158 8.79 -13.28 -7.18
N VAL A 159 8.95 -12.04 -7.65
CA VAL A 159 8.06 -11.41 -8.64
C VAL A 159 8.08 -12.18 -9.96
N ALA A 160 9.26 -12.58 -10.44
CA ALA A 160 9.40 -13.32 -11.69
C ALA A 160 8.70 -14.68 -11.64
N VAL A 161 8.79 -15.39 -10.51
CA VAL A 161 8.11 -16.67 -10.29
C VAL A 161 6.59 -16.50 -10.23
N HIS A 162 6.10 -15.43 -9.56
CA HIS A 162 4.67 -15.17 -9.37
C HIS A 162 4.09 -14.19 -10.40
N ARG A 163 4.76 -14.00 -11.54
CA ARG A 163 4.37 -13.01 -12.56
C ARG A 163 2.92 -13.14 -13.07
N ALA A 164 2.37 -14.36 -13.06
CA ALA A 164 1.00 -14.62 -13.49
C ALA A 164 -0.06 -14.00 -12.56
N SER A 165 0.29 -13.80 -11.28
CA SER A 165 -0.60 -13.21 -10.26
C SER A 165 -0.52 -11.68 -10.21
N VAL A 166 0.39 -11.05 -10.96
CA VAL A 166 0.63 -9.60 -10.92
C VAL A 166 0.30 -8.98 -12.27
N SER A 167 -0.44 -7.87 -12.27
CA SER A 167 -0.74 -7.16 -13.50
C SER A 167 0.55 -6.66 -14.20
N ARG A 168 0.56 -6.62 -15.54
CA ARG A 168 1.74 -6.15 -16.32
C ARG A 168 2.20 -4.77 -15.89
N ARG A 169 1.29 -3.87 -15.55
CA ARG A 169 1.61 -2.52 -15.07
C ARG A 169 2.33 -2.55 -13.72
N ASN A 170 1.83 -3.32 -12.76
CA ASN A 170 2.45 -3.46 -11.43
C ASN A 170 3.81 -4.16 -11.55
N LEU A 171 3.95 -5.14 -12.46
CA LEU A 171 5.20 -5.83 -12.72
C LEU A 171 6.29 -4.84 -13.18
N ALA A 172 6.00 -4.02 -14.21
CA ALA A 172 6.92 -2.99 -14.70
C ALA A 172 7.30 -1.98 -13.59
N SER A 173 6.32 -1.59 -12.77
CA SER A 173 6.56 -0.67 -11.64
C SER A 173 7.48 -1.27 -10.58
N LEU A 174 7.30 -2.54 -10.23
CA LEU A 174 8.17 -3.23 -9.25
C LEU A 174 9.61 -3.31 -9.76
N PHE A 175 9.82 -3.67 -11.03
CA PHE A 175 11.17 -3.69 -11.60
C PHE A 175 11.78 -2.29 -11.67
N ALA A 176 11.01 -1.23 -11.95
CA ALA A 176 11.50 0.14 -11.87
C ALA A 176 11.93 0.53 -10.45
N VAL A 177 11.17 0.14 -9.43
CA VAL A 177 11.51 0.33 -8.00
C VAL A 177 12.81 -0.38 -7.65
N PHE A 178 12.98 -1.64 -8.05
CA PHE A 178 14.22 -2.39 -7.81
C PHE A 178 15.42 -1.75 -8.51
N ALA A 179 15.24 -1.28 -9.76
CA ALA A 179 16.30 -0.60 -10.50
C ALA A 179 16.70 0.71 -9.82
N LEU A 180 15.75 1.54 -9.38
CA LEU A 180 16.04 2.79 -8.69
C LEU A 180 16.77 2.56 -7.36
N ALA A 181 16.34 1.58 -6.56
CA ALA A 181 17.01 1.22 -5.32
C ALA A 181 18.43 0.70 -5.58
N ALA A 182 18.59 -0.22 -6.53
CA ALA A 182 19.90 -0.78 -6.90
C ALA A 182 20.86 0.28 -7.45
N LEU A 183 20.37 1.21 -8.28
CA LEU A 183 21.16 2.33 -8.80
C LEU A 183 21.63 3.27 -7.68
N GLY A 184 20.77 3.59 -6.71
CA GLY A 184 21.15 4.38 -5.54
C GLY A 184 22.27 3.72 -4.74
N ILE A 185 22.13 2.41 -4.47
CA ILE A 185 23.13 1.59 -3.78
C ILE A 185 24.45 1.55 -4.57
N ALA A 186 24.39 1.26 -5.88
CA ALA A 186 25.57 1.15 -6.72
C ALA A 186 26.32 2.48 -6.83
N ALA A 187 25.60 3.58 -6.99
CA ALA A 187 26.21 4.92 -7.05
C ALA A 187 26.95 5.26 -5.74
N GLN A 188 26.39 4.96 -4.59
CA GLN A 188 27.01 5.20 -3.31
C GLN A 188 28.17 4.22 -3.03
N ALA A 189 28.08 2.97 -3.48
CA ALA A 189 29.18 2.02 -3.36
C ALA A 189 30.42 2.43 -4.18
N VAL A 190 30.21 3.07 -5.34
CA VAL A 190 31.30 3.61 -6.19
C VAL A 190 31.87 4.91 -5.60
N ASN A 191 31.02 5.78 -5.07
CA ASN A 191 31.45 7.04 -4.45
C ASN A 191 30.76 7.24 -3.09
N PRO A 192 31.36 6.74 -1.98
CA PRO A 192 30.77 6.82 -0.66
C PRO A 192 30.60 8.27 -0.11
N GLU A 193 31.23 9.26 -0.73
CA GLU A 193 31.07 10.67 -0.34
C GLU A 193 29.74 11.26 -0.82
N VAL A 194 29.06 10.60 -1.75
CA VAL A 194 27.77 11.03 -2.31
C VAL A 194 26.66 10.15 -1.76
N LEU A 195 25.86 10.69 -0.85
CA LEU A 195 24.76 9.96 -0.18
C LEU A 195 23.56 9.81 -1.12
N THR A 196 23.58 8.80 -1.98
CA THR A 196 22.55 8.57 -3.02
C THR A 196 21.54 7.48 -2.65
N THR A 197 21.84 6.61 -1.68
CA THR A 197 20.95 5.50 -1.29
C THR A 197 19.61 6.01 -0.77
N GLY A 198 19.62 6.96 0.16
CA GLY A 198 18.39 7.57 0.70
C GLY A 198 17.54 8.27 -0.38
N PHE A 199 18.19 8.94 -1.36
CA PHE A 199 17.50 9.53 -2.50
C PHE A 199 16.88 8.47 -3.42
N GLY A 200 17.63 7.42 -3.77
CA GLY A 200 17.14 6.30 -4.57
C GLY A 200 15.95 5.58 -3.93
N LEU A 201 15.99 5.38 -2.60
CA LEU A 201 14.87 4.83 -1.83
C LEU A 201 13.65 5.78 -1.85
N SER A 202 13.85 7.08 -1.71
CA SER A 202 12.78 8.08 -1.75
C SER A 202 12.07 8.09 -3.11
N LEU A 203 12.83 8.01 -4.21
CA LEU A 203 12.27 7.87 -5.56
C LEU A 203 11.56 6.52 -5.75
N SER A 204 12.07 5.45 -5.16
CA SER A 204 11.43 4.14 -5.19
C SER A 204 10.06 4.17 -4.49
N ILE A 205 9.97 4.81 -3.32
CA ILE A 205 8.70 5.01 -2.60
C ILE A 205 7.74 5.89 -3.40
N LEU A 206 8.22 6.96 -4.02
CA LEU A 206 7.40 7.80 -4.89
C LEU A 206 6.84 6.99 -6.08
N ALA A 207 7.67 6.20 -6.76
CA ALA A 207 7.25 5.34 -7.85
C ALA A 207 6.19 4.31 -7.39
N MET A 208 6.39 3.67 -6.24
CA MET A 208 5.41 2.75 -5.65
C MET A 208 4.09 3.44 -5.30
N TYR A 209 4.16 4.65 -4.76
CA TYR A 209 2.97 5.43 -4.45
C TYR A 209 2.17 5.76 -5.71
N LEU A 210 2.81 6.28 -6.75
CA LEU A 210 2.14 6.70 -7.98
C LEU A 210 1.56 5.53 -8.78
N THR A 211 2.15 4.35 -8.71
CA THR A 211 1.79 3.23 -9.59
C THR A 211 0.98 2.14 -8.90
N ILE A 212 1.33 1.77 -7.68
CA ILE A 212 0.77 0.61 -6.98
C ILE A 212 -0.21 1.04 -5.88
N ASN A 213 0.16 2.07 -5.11
CA ASN A 213 -0.60 2.50 -3.93
C ASN A 213 -1.37 3.80 -4.14
N ASN A 214 -1.66 4.17 -5.38
CA ASN A 214 -2.50 5.32 -5.67
C ASN A 214 -3.97 4.97 -5.39
N PRO A 215 -4.61 5.52 -4.34
CA PRO A 215 -6.00 5.23 -4.02
C PRO A 215 -6.96 5.61 -5.14
N CYS A 216 -6.65 6.69 -5.88
CA CYS A 216 -7.47 7.15 -7.01
C CYS A 216 -7.55 6.13 -8.14
N ALA A 217 -6.57 5.22 -8.27
CA ALA A 217 -6.57 4.17 -9.29
C ALA A 217 -7.62 3.07 -9.04
N CYS A 218 -8.20 3.04 -7.84
CA CYS A 218 -9.20 2.05 -7.42
C CYS A 218 -10.53 2.72 -7.02
N MET A 219 -10.76 3.96 -7.47
CA MET A 219 -12.00 4.69 -7.23
C MET A 219 -12.70 4.95 -8.55
N ASP A 220 -14.03 4.82 -8.54
CA ASP A 220 -14.88 5.23 -9.66
C ASP A 220 -14.89 6.75 -9.76
N SER A 221 -14.52 7.28 -10.92
CA SER A 221 -14.35 8.72 -11.14
C SER A 221 -15.67 9.51 -11.05
N LEU A 222 -16.82 8.87 -11.29
CA LEU A 222 -18.12 9.53 -11.24
C LEU A 222 -18.65 9.63 -9.81
N THR A 223 -18.60 8.54 -9.06
CA THR A 223 -19.26 8.41 -7.75
C THR A 223 -18.30 8.55 -6.57
N GLY A 224 -16.99 8.49 -6.80
CA GLY A 224 -15.99 8.48 -5.73
C GLY A 224 -16.03 7.25 -4.84
N LEU A 225 -16.80 6.22 -5.22
CA LEU A 225 -16.81 4.93 -4.54
C LEU A 225 -15.61 4.07 -4.95
N ASN A 226 -15.30 3.07 -4.15
CA ASN A 226 -14.34 2.06 -4.53
C ASN A 226 -14.83 1.27 -5.74
N ASP A 227 -13.91 0.88 -6.63
CA ASP A 227 -14.22 0.16 -7.85
C ASP A 227 -14.28 -1.37 -7.68
N LYS A 228 -14.58 -2.08 -8.78
CA LYS A 228 -14.59 -3.55 -8.86
C LYS A 228 -13.23 -4.16 -8.48
N GLN A 229 -12.11 -3.52 -8.85
CA GLN A 229 -10.78 -4.09 -8.60
C GLN A 229 -10.45 -4.08 -7.11
N TYR A 230 -10.84 -3.03 -6.41
CA TYR A 230 -10.68 -2.97 -4.96
C TYR A 230 -11.59 -3.95 -4.22
N LEU A 231 -12.84 -4.08 -4.68
CA LEU A 231 -13.78 -5.09 -4.16
C LEU A 231 -13.19 -6.50 -4.23
N LEU A 232 -12.69 -6.92 -5.40
CA LEU A 232 -12.09 -8.25 -5.60
C LEU A 232 -10.93 -8.48 -4.64
N ARG A 233 -10.00 -7.55 -4.55
CA ARG A 233 -8.86 -7.64 -3.61
C ARG A 233 -9.32 -7.78 -2.16
N ARG A 234 -10.35 -7.02 -1.78
CA ARG A 234 -10.89 -7.06 -0.42
C ARG A 234 -11.56 -8.40 -0.10
N MET A 235 -12.29 -8.95 -1.07
CA MET A 235 -12.92 -10.26 -0.93
C MET A 235 -11.87 -11.38 -0.84
N ASP A 236 -10.82 -11.35 -1.65
CA ASP A 236 -9.70 -12.30 -1.59
C ASP A 236 -9.04 -12.26 -0.20
N GLU A 237 -8.75 -11.06 0.34
CA GLU A 237 -8.20 -10.93 1.69
C GLU A 237 -9.10 -11.53 2.79
N LEU A 238 -10.40 -11.32 2.68
CA LEU A 238 -11.37 -11.83 3.66
C LEU A 238 -11.46 -13.36 3.58
N THR A 239 -11.48 -13.91 2.37
CA THR A 239 -11.50 -15.34 2.12
C THR A 239 -10.25 -16.03 2.65
N ASP A 240 -9.07 -15.47 2.36
CA ASP A 240 -7.79 -16.00 2.84
C ASP A 240 -7.65 -15.91 4.37
N ALA A 241 -8.27 -14.90 4.97
CA ALA A 241 -8.33 -14.75 6.42
C ALA A 241 -9.44 -15.60 7.09
N HIS A 242 -10.17 -16.41 6.32
CA HIS A 242 -11.33 -17.18 6.77
C HIS A 242 -12.37 -16.33 7.51
N LYS A 243 -12.56 -15.08 7.09
CA LYS A 243 -13.56 -14.17 7.67
C LYS A 243 -14.85 -14.26 6.88
N ALA A 244 -15.95 -14.52 7.59
CA ALA A 244 -17.29 -14.45 7.02
C ALA A 244 -17.62 -13.02 6.59
N PHE A 245 -18.25 -12.87 5.45
CA PHE A 245 -18.80 -11.59 4.99
C PHE A 245 -20.10 -11.83 4.21
N HIS A 246 -20.94 -10.80 4.14
CA HIS A 246 -22.19 -10.82 3.41
C HIS A 246 -22.17 -9.71 2.36
N ILE A 247 -22.89 -9.94 1.27
CA ILE A 247 -22.97 -9.00 0.14
C ILE A 247 -24.40 -8.56 -0.04
N ILE A 248 -24.60 -7.25 -0.21
CA ILE A 248 -25.85 -6.64 -0.65
C ILE A 248 -25.59 -6.05 -2.03
N THR A 249 -26.34 -6.53 -3.03
CA THR A 249 -26.30 -5.95 -4.38
C THR A 249 -27.41 -4.93 -4.53
N VAL A 250 -27.07 -3.75 -5.02
CA VAL A 250 -28.03 -2.68 -5.34
C VAL A 250 -27.90 -2.36 -6.82
N TYR A 251 -29.02 -2.40 -7.53
CA TYR A 251 -29.07 -2.17 -8.95
C TYR A 251 -29.87 -0.89 -9.28
N ALA A 252 -29.27 0.02 -10.03
CA ALA A 252 -29.89 1.26 -10.46
C ALA A 252 -30.72 1.06 -11.75
N TYR A 253 -31.85 0.36 -11.63
CA TYR A 253 -32.69 -0.05 -12.76
C TYR A 253 -33.20 1.13 -13.60
N GLN A 254 -33.53 2.25 -12.99
CA GLN A 254 -34.15 3.39 -13.65
C GLN A 254 -33.15 4.37 -14.29
N LEU A 255 -31.88 4.04 -14.35
CA LEU A 255 -30.85 4.90 -14.95
C LEU A 255 -31.17 5.26 -16.41
N ASP A 256 -31.70 4.31 -17.20
CA ASP A 256 -32.05 4.57 -18.60
C ASP A 256 -33.23 5.54 -18.71
N HIS A 257 -34.18 5.46 -17.80
CA HIS A 257 -35.31 6.38 -17.72
C HIS A 257 -34.83 7.80 -17.37
N MET A 258 -33.92 7.92 -16.40
CA MET A 258 -33.30 9.21 -16.05
C MET A 258 -32.50 9.79 -17.20
N ASN A 259 -31.74 8.98 -17.92
CA ASN A 259 -30.98 9.40 -19.06
C ASN A 259 -31.91 9.91 -20.19
N LYS A 260 -33.09 9.31 -20.37
CA LYS A 260 -34.09 9.77 -21.37
C LYS A 260 -34.73 11.08 -20.98
N ILE A 261 -35.06 11.31 -19.70
CA ILE A 261 -35.75 12.50 -19.23
C ILE A 261 -34.80 13.68 -19.03
N ALA A 262 -33.66 13.45 -18.33
CA ALA A 262 -32.75 14.51 -17.90
C ALA A 262 -31.39 14.46 -18.60
N GLY A 263 -31.23 13.62 -19.63
CA GLY A 263 -29.99 13.42 -20.35
C GLY A 263 -28.93 12.72 -19.52
N MET A 264 -27.74 12.51 -20.10
CA MET A 264 -26.61 11.83 -19.43
C MET A 264 -26.19 12.52 -18.12
N ARG A 265 -26.26 13.84 -18.04
CA ARG A 265 -25.95 14.59 -16.83
C ARG A 265 -26.92 14.29 -15.69
N GLY A 266 -28.21 14.10 -16.01
CA GLY A 266 -29.22 13.70 -15.01
C GLY A 266 -28.99 12.30 -14.48
N GLY A 267 -28.60 11.34 -15.33
CA GLY A 267 -28.22 10.02 -14.92
C GLY A 267 -26.94 9.98 -14.06
N ASP A 268 -25.95 10.79 -14.40
CA ASP A 268 -24.73 10.93 -13.62
C ASP A 268 -25.01 11.48 -12.21
N GLU A 269 -25.85 12.51 -12.11
CA GLU A 269 -26.25 13.08 -10.83
C GLU A 269 -27.05 12.09 -9.98
N PHE A 270 -27.94 11.32 -10.61
CA PHE A 270 -28.67 10.24 -9.95
C PHE A 270 -27.70 9.20 -9.34
N LEU A 271 -26.69 8.77 -10.10
CA LEU A 271 -25.69 7.81 -9.61
C LEU A 271 -24.84 8.37 -8.46
N ARG A 272 -24.48 9.68 -8.51
CA ARG A 272 -23.76 10.32 -7.39
C ARG A 272 -24.59 10.33 -6.11
N ARG A 273 -25.84 10.77 -6.20
CA ARG A 273 -26.75 10.81 -5.04
C ARG A 273 -27.03 9.42 -4.47
N ALA A 274 -27.21 8.42 -5.33
CA ALA A 274 -27.37 7.03 -4.89
C ALA A 274 -26.11 6.53 -4.17
N ALA A 275 -24.92 6.85 -4.68
CA ALA A 275 -23.65 6.52 -4.07
C ALA A 275 -23.45 7.17 -2.68
N GLU A 276 -23.75 8.47 -2.56
CA GLU A 276 -23.69 9.22 -1.30
C GLU A 276 -24.59 8.60 -0.24
N ARG A 277 -25.83 8.32 -0.58
CA ARG A 277 -26.79 7.69 0.34
C ARG A 277 -26.37 6.29 0.77
N MET A 278 -25.87 5.46 -0.15
CA MET A 278 -25.33 4.14 0.21
C MET A 278 -24.10 4.24 1.10
N GLN A 279 -23.27 5.28 0.88
CA GLN A 279 -22.09 5.53 1.68
C GLN A 279 -22.42 5.99 3.11
N GLU A 280 -23.53 6.71 3.31
CA GLU A 280 -24.06 7.06 4.64
C GLU A 280 -24.47 5.80 5.43
N ILE A 281 -24.94 4.74 4.74
CA ILE A 281 -25.37 3.50 5.37
C ILE A 281 -24.20 2.57 5.71
N ALA A 282 -23.35 2.28 4.73
CA ALA A 282 -22.30 1.26 4.81
C ALA A 282 -20.88 1.83 4.79
N GLY A 283 -20.73 3.15 4.83
CA GLY A 283 -19.44 3.82 4.91
C GLY A 283 -18.51 3.49 3.73
N ARG A 284 -17.35 2.94 4.06
CA ARG A 284 -16.30 2.59 3.07
C ARG A 284 -16.54 1.26 2.36
N ASN A 285 -17.51 0.49 2.80
CA ASN A 285 -17.79 -0.85 2.29
C ASN A 285 -18.80 -0.85 1.13
N VAL A 286 -18.89 0.27 0.41
CA VAL A 286 -19.69 0.44 -0.80
C VAL A 286 -18.78 0.50 -2.01
N PHE A 287 -19.15 -0.26 -3.06
CA PHE A 287 -18.36 -0.42 -4.28
C PHE A 287 -19.25 -0.21 -5.50
N ARG A 288 -18.73 0.44 -6.52
CA ARG A 288 -19.37 0.50 -7.84
C ARG A 288 -18.71 -0.53 -8.77
N VAL A 289 -19.44 -1.56 -9.14
CA VAL A 289 -18.90 -2.70 -9.91
C VAL A 289 -19.04 -2.49 -11.40
N THR A 290 -20.20 -1.97 -11.82
CA THR A 290 -20.48 -1.59 -13.22
C THR A 290 -21.23 -0.26 -13.25
N GLY A 291 -21.59 0.22 -14.45
CA GLY A 291 -22.32 1.47 -14.62
C GLY A 291 -23.58 1.60 -13.76
N ARG A 292 -24.27 0.50 -13.45
CA ARG A 292 -25.56 0.46 -12.73
C ARG A 292 -25.54 -0.34 -11.44
N ARG A 293 -24.45 -1.11 -11.16
CA ARG A 293 -24.40 -2.06 -10.06
C ARG A 293 -23.51 -1.56 -8.95
N PHE A 294 -24.04 -1.56 -7.74
CA PHE A 294 -23.34 -1.28 -6.51
C PHE A 294 -23.34 -2.52 -5.62
N LEU A 295 -22.27 -2.73 -4.88
CA LEU A 295 -22.14 -3.80 -3.91
C LEU A 295 -21.76 -3.21 -2.55
N LEU A 296 -22.39 -3.72 -1.50
CA LEU A 296 -22.06 -3.40 -0.11
C LEU A 296 -21.55 -4.66 0.57
N LEU A 297 -20.41 -4.56 1.27
CA LEU A 297 -19.88 -5.62 2.12
C LEU A 297 -20.25 -5.36 3.57
N THR A 298 -20.73 -6.42 4.26
CA THR A 298 -20.98 -6.41 5.71
C THR A 298 -20.29 -7.62 6.34
N PHE A 299 -19.90 -7.50 7.61
CA PHE A 299 -19.04 -8.49 8.27
C PHE A 299 -19.78 -9.29 9.37
N SER A 300 -21.05 -8.98 9.58
CA SER A 300 -21.91 -9.72 10.49
C SER A 300 -23.34 -9.74 9.97
N LEU A 301 -24.12 -10.75 10.36
CA LEU A 301 -25.53 -10.84 10.00
C LEU A 301 -26.34 -9.65 10.52
N ARG A 302 -26.03 -9.16 11.73
CA ARG A 302 -26.67 -7.97 12.30
C ARG A 302 -26.41 -6.71 11.48
N GLU A 303 -25.17 -6.52 11.02
CA GLU A 303 -24.79 -5.40 10.13
C GLU A 303 -25.52 -5.52 8.79
N TYR A 304 -25.59 -6.71 8.21
CA TYR A 304 -26.33 -7.01 6.99
C TYR A 304 -27.80 -6.61 7.11
N GLU A 305 -28.51 -7.08 8.16
CA GLU A 305 -29.92 -6.77 8.39
C GLU A 305 -30.15 -5.27 8.61
N THR A 306 -29.24 -4.62 9.35
CA THR A 306 -29.31 -3.17 9.60
C THR A 306 -29.13 -2.38 8.32
N CYS A 307 -28.11 -2.71 7.50
CA CYS A 307 -27.88 -2.08 6.21
C CYS A 307 -29.07 -2.28 5.28
N LEU A 308 -29.60 -3.49 5.22
CA LEU A 308 -30.74 -3.83 4.38
C LEU A 308 -32.01 -3.05 4.77
N THR A 309 -32.29 -2.95 6.07
CA THR A 309 -33.44 -2.16 6.59
C THR A 309 -33.29 -0.68 6.24
N ARG A 310 -32.10 -0.11 6.46
CA ARG A 310 -31.81 1.29 6.12
C ARG A 310 -31.90 1.56 4.60
N LEU A 311 -31.39 0.65 3.79
CA LEU A 311 -31.52 0.75 2.32
C LEU A 311 -32.99 0.75 1.90
N ARG A 312 -33.81 -0.18 2.44
CA ARG A 312 -35.24 -0.20 2.17
C ARG A 312 -35.91 1.10 2.57
N GLN A 313 -35.65 1.62 3.77
CA GLN A 313 -36.20 2.88 4.24
C GLN A 313 -35.82 4.06 3.32
N LEU A 314 -34.55 4.18 2.93
CA LEU A 314 -34.06 5.26 2.08
C LEU A 314 -34.70 5.29 0.69
N PHE A 315 -35.00 4.12 0.15
CA PHE A 315 -35.55 3.98 -1.19
C PHE A 315 -37.08 3.83 -1.22
N HIS A 316 -37.73 3.60 -0.07
CA HIS A 316 -39.20 3.58 0.03
C HIS A 316 -39.81 4.90 0.47
N THR A 317 -39.05 5.82 1.04
CA THR A 317 -39.53 7.20 1.31
C THR A 317 -39.53 7.96 -0.02
N GLN A 318 -40.63 7.83 -0.77
CA GLN A 318 -40.94 8.76 -1.84
C GLN A 318 -41.22 10.14 -1.23
N PRO A 319 -40.56 11.22 -1.66
CA PRO A 319 -41.11 12.54 -1.46
C PRO A 319 -42.38 12.65 -2.30
N ASP A 320 -43.44 13.24 -1.75
CA ASP A 320 -44.76 13.48 -2.41
C ASP A 320 -44.70 14.36 -3.67
N ASP A 321 -43.54 14.80 -4.09
CA ASP A 321 -43.37 15.62 -5.30
C ASP A 321 -43.15 14.74 -6.53
N ALA A 322 -44.06 14.83 -7.46
CA ALA A 322 -44.17 14.08 -8.72
C ALA A 322 -42.96 14.21 -9.70
N GLN A 323 -41.84 14.80 -9.29
CA GLN A 323 -40.56 14.86 -9.98
C GLN A 323 -39.44 14.09 -9.28
N SER A 324 -39.81 13.23 -8.32
CA SER A 324 -38.87 12.52 -7.44
C SER A 324 -38.07 11.45 -8.17
N ALA A 325 -36.78 11.44 -7.85
CA ALA A 325 -35.78 10.51 -8.36
C ALA A 325 -36.24 9.05 -8.23
N PRO A 326 -36.05 8.25 -9.26
CA PRO A 326 -36.45 6.85 -9.28
C PRO A 326 -35.76 6.03 -8.18
N THR A 327 -36.52 5.12 -7.59
CA THR A 327 -36.01 4.20 -6.56
C THR A 327 -35.19 3.08 -7.19
N PRO A 328 -33.93 2.85 -6.79
CA PRO A 328 -33.18 1.70 -7.25
C PRO A 328 -33.79 0.39 -6.72
N VAL A 329 -33.79 -0.64 -7.56
CA VAL A 329 -34.15 -1.99 -7.13
C VAL A 329 -33.05 -2.57 -6.27
N ILE A 330 -33.38 -3.02 -5.06
CA ILE A 330 -32.43 -3.65 -4.16
C ILE A 330 -32.54 -5.16 -4.34
N LEU A 331 -31.47 -5.77 -4.83
CA LEU A 331 -31.32 -7.21 -4.85
C LEU A 331 -30.47 -7.63 -3.66
N CYS A 332 -31.01 -8.49 -2.81
CA CYS A 332 -30.32 -8.96 -1.63
C CYS A 332 -29.88 -10.39 -1.79
N GLY A 333 -28.59 -10.64 -1.65
CA GLY A 333 -28.04 -11.98 -1.59
C GLY A 333 -27.13 -12.15 -0.37
N VAL A 334 -27.34 -13.19 0.41
CA VAL A 334 -26.38 -13.67 1.41
C VAL A 334 -25.44 -14.63 0.74
N VAL A 335 -24.18 -14.26 0.61
CA VAL A 335 -23.14 -15.16 0.10
C VAL A 335 -22.34 -15.67 1.28
N ASN A 336 -22.40 -16.97 1.52
CA ASN A 336 -21.48 -17.60 2.47
C ASN A 336 -20.17 -17.88 1.73
N ALA A 337 -19.14 -17.04 1.97
CA ALA A 337 -17.85 -17.14 1.29
C ALA A 337 -17.15 -18.49 1.49
N GLU A 338 -17.40 -19.19 2.61
CA GLU A 338 -16.84 -20.52 2.86
C GLU A 338 -17.29 -21.56 1.83
N LYS A 339 -18.47 -21.38 1.22
CA LYS A 339 -19.02 -22.31 0.23
C LYS A 339 -18.63 -22.00 -1.22
N LEU A 340 -18.27 -20.78 -1.54
CA LEU A 340 -18.02 -20.33 -2.92
C LEU A 340 -16.54 -20.31 -3.33
N GLY A 341 -15.62 -20.38 -2.39
CA GLY A 341 -14.20 -20.65 -2.62
C GLY A 341 -13.37 -19.59 -3.37
N THR A 342 -13.97 -18.74 -4.20
CA THR A 342 -13.26 -17.69 -4.95
C THR A 342 -14.10 -16.43 -5.11
N SER A 343 -13.45 -15.25 -5.10
CA SER A 343 -14.08 -13.95 -5.30
C SER A 343 -14.79 -13.81 -6.66
N GLY A 344 -14.30 -14.50 -7.70
CA GLY A 344 -14.92 -14.53 -9.02
C GLY A 344 -16.31 -15.17 -8.99
N LEU A 345 -16.46 -16.32 -8.35
CA LEU A 345 -17.75 -17.03 -8.21
C LEU A 345 -18.79 -16.20 -7.44
N VAL A 346 -18.36 -15.38 -6.50
CA VAL A 346 -19.26 -14.47 -5.77
C VAL A 346 -19.84 -13.39 -6.67
N LEU A 347 -19.04 -12.85 -7.58
CA LEU A 347 -19.50 -11.87 -8.56
C LEU A 347 -20.40 -12.53 -9.63
N ASP A 348 -20.06 -13.72 -10.10
CA ASP A 348 -20.86 -14.47 -11.04
C ASP A 348 -22.23 -14.82 -10.43
N TYR A 349 -22.27 -15.15 -9.14
CA TYR A 349 -23.52 -15.37 -8.41
C TYR A 349 -24.34 -14.09 -8.26
N ALA A 350 -23.71 -12.95 -8.03
CA ALA A 350 -24.38 -11.66 -8.01
C ALA A 350 -24.95 -11.29 -9.40
N GLU A 351 -24.26 -11.66 -10.49
CA GLU A 351 -24.73 -11.53 -11.88
C GLU A 351 -25.90 -12.46 -12.17
N TYR A 352 -25.84 -13.70 -11.68
CA TYR A 352 -26.93 -14.64 -11.78
C TYR A 352 -28.21 -14.15 -11.07
N LEU A 353 -28.09 -13.62 -9.85
CA LEU A 353 -29.23 -13.04 -9.14
C LEU A 353 -29.86 -11.88 -9.91
N GLU A 354 -29.09 -11.09 -10.62
CA GLU A 354 -29.57 -10.02 -11.49
C GLU A 354 -30.36 -10.57 -12.67
N SER A 355 -29.90 -11.64 -13.31
CA SER A 355 -30.58 -12.27 -14.43
C SER A 355 -31.94 -12.88 -14.08
N LEU A 356 -32.21 -13.13 -12.79
CA LEU A 356 -33.51 -13.63 -12.32
C LEU A 356 -34.55 -12.51 -12.12
N VAL A 357 -34.13 -11.24 -12.13
CA VAL A 357 -35.01 -10.09 -11.87
C VAL A 357 -35.18 -9.20 -13.12
N SER A 358 -34.30 -9.36 -14.12
CA SER A 358 -34.38 -8.70 -15.43
C SER A 358 -35.35 -9.44 -16.34
#